data_002521bb7e35dd9b8fdd9464936ef39d
#
_entry.id   002521bb7e35dd9b8fdd9464936ef39d
#
_cell.length_a   1.000
_cell.length_b   1.000
_cell.length_c   1.000
_cell.angle_alpha   90.00
_cell.angle_beta   90.00
_cell.angle_gamma   90.00
#
_symmetry.space_group_name_H-M   'P 1'
#
loop_
_entity.id
_entity.type
_entity.pdbx_description
1 polymer ?
#
loop_
_entity_poly.entity_id
_entity_poly.type
_entity_poly.pdbx_seq_one_letter_code
_entity_poly.pdbx_strand_id
1 'polypeptide(L)'
;MNWDALLNETFWINLAIVLGITIVSFLVLRTILGIVTRRLSKLATGAKTKFLGIAAELLSRTSNLLILAFSLLIALKTVELSPRWESTMSHGWFIALAFQIALWMDTGVRLWMESLTRDGKARNPVTTTIIGIMIRIVVWTMMLLSILANLGVDITAMIASLGVGGIAIALAVQTLLSDIFASLSIGVDKPFEIGDFVVFGAVAGNIEHIGLKTTRIRALSGEQVVIANADLLRQIVHNYKRMNTRRIVFKF
;
A
#
# COMPACT_ATOMS: atom_id res chain seq x y z
N MET A 1 -32.33 -28.38 20.69
CA MET A 1 -31.24 -28.13 21.67
C MET A 1 -31.35 -29.25 22.69
N ASN A 2 -30.46 -30.25 22.62
CA ASN A 2 -30.51 -31.42 23.51
C ASN A 2 -29.97 -31.04 24.89
N TRP A 3 -30.83 -30.89 25.85
CA TRP A 3 -30.50 -30.53 27.23
C TRP A 3 -29.68 -31.63 27.94
N ASP A 4 -29.78 -32.89 27.49
CA ASP A 4 -29.01 -34.01 28.00
C ASP A 4 -27.50 -33.90 27.74
N ALA A 5 -27.07 -33.14 26.73
CA ALA A 5 -25.68 -32.87 26.46
C ALA A 5 -25.03 -31.91 27.50
N LEU A 6 -25.82 -31.06 28.14
CA LEU A 6 -25.36 -30.13 29.20
C LEU A 6 -25.17 -30.83 30.53
N LEU A 7 -25.74 -32.02 30.73
CA LEU A 7 -25.65 -32.81 31.96
C LEU A 7 -24.49 -33.82 31.90
N ASN A 8 -23.75 -33.90 30.80
CA ASN A 8 -22.71 -34.89 30.61
C ASN A 8 -21.39 -34.38 31.25
N GLU A 9 -20.85 -35.12 32.24
CA GLU A 9 -19.59 -34.77 32.93
C GLU A 9 -18.45 -34.55 31.93
N THR A 10 -18.41 -35.28 30.82
CA THR A 10 -17.41 -35.13 29.76
C THR A 10 -17.46 -33.76 29.05
N PHE A 11 -18.66 -33.14 28.95
CA PHE A 11 -18.82 -31.80 28.38
C PHE A 11 -18.13 -30.75 29.25
N TRP A 12 -18.37 -30.80 30.57
CA TRP A 12 -17.79 -29.84 31.51
C TRP A 12 -16.26 -29.99 31.63
N ILE A 13 -15.77 -31.22 31.58
CA ILE A 13 -14.33 -31.50 31.57
C ILE A 13 -13.68 -30.93 30.32
N ASN A 14 -14.26 -31.19 29.14
CA ASN A 14 -13.73 -30.65 27.87
C ASN A 14 -13.79 -29.13 27.82
N LEU A 15 -14.87 -28.51 28.33
CA LEU A 15 -14.99 -27.07 28.44
C LEU A 15 -13.91 -26.47 29.35
N ALA A 16 -13.66 -27.09 30.51
CA ALA A 16 -12.62 -26.65 31.44
C ALA A 16 -11.21 -26.77 30.80
N ILE A 17 -10.95 -27.86 30.07
CA ILE A 17 -9.69 -28.06 29.34
C ILE A 17 -9.52 -26.98 28.28
N VAL A 18 -10.52 -26.71 27.43
CA VAL A 18 -10.46 -25.66 26.40
C VAL A 18 -10.21 -24.30 27.02
N LEU A 19 -10.92 -23.95 28.10
CA LEU A 19 -10.72 -22.67 28.79
C LEU A 19 -9.30 -22.58 29.40
N GLY A 20 -8.83 -23.64 30.04
CA GLY A 20 -7.49 -23.70 30.61
C GLY A 20 -6.40 -23.53 29.55
N ILE A 21 -6.48 -24.26 28.43
CA ILE A 21 -5.52 -24.16 27.33
C ILE A 21 -5.61 -22.79 26.65
N THR A 22 -6.82 -22.21 26.49
CA THR A 22 -7.00 -20.87 25.93
C THR A 22 -6.28 -19.82 26.79
N ILE A 23 -6.44 -19.86 28.10
CA ILE A 23 -5.81 -18.90 29.03
C ILE A 23 -4.28 -19.07 28.97
N VAL A 24 -3.79 -20.30 29.07
CA VAL A 24 -2.34 -20.57 29.03
C VAL A 24 -1.74 -20.14 27.69
N SER A 25 -2.37 -20.51 26.58
CA SER A 25 -1.93 -20.14 25.23
C SER A 25 -1.96 -18.62 25.03
N PHE A 26 -3.00 -17.94 25.51
CA PHE A 26 -3.10 -16.48 25.47
C PHE A 26 -1.95 -15.81 26.22
N LEU A 27 -1.66 -16.25 27.45
CA LEU A 27 -0.58 -15.70 28.26
C LEU A 27 0.79 -15.95 27.60
N VAL A 28 1.00 -17.15 27.08
CA VAL A 28 2.25 -17.51 26.37
C VAL A 28 2.43 -16.65 25.13
N LEU A 29 1.43 -16.57 24.24
CA LEU A 29 1.51 -15.76 23.01
C LEU A 29 1.72 -14.29 23.33
N ARG A 30 0.99 -13.74 24.29
CA ARG A 30 1.14 -12.35 24.73
C ARG A 30 2.52 -12.06 25.29
N THR A 31 3.07 -12.98 26.08
CA THR A 31 4.42 -12.85 26.67
C THR A 31 5.49 -12.93 25.58
N ILE A 32 5.40 -13.89 24.67
CA ILE A 32 6.31 -14.02 23.53
C ILE A 32 6.29 -12.76 22.66
N LEU A 33 5.11 -12.28 22.27
CA LEU A 33 4.96 -11.04 21.51
C LEU A 33 5.57 -9.85 22.26
N GLY A 34 5.32 -9.73 23.56
CA GLY A 34 5.90 -8.68 24.39
C GLY A 34 7.43 -8.72 24.48
N ILE A 35 8.02 -9.92 24.57
CA ILE A 35 9.47 -10.11 24.57
C ILE A 35 10.06 -9.76 23.20
N VAL A 36 9.43 -10.26 22.12
CA VAL A 36 9.89 -10.02 20.74
C VAL A 36 9.84 -8.53 20.41
N THR A 37 8.72 -7.86 20.71
CA THR A 37 8.58 -6.42 20.47
C THR A 37 9.61 -5.60 21.27
N ARG A 38 9.83 -5.92 22.53
CA ARG A 38 10.86 -5.26 23.37
C ARG A 38 12.27 -5.50 22.84
N ARG A 39 12.61 -6.70 22.38
CA ARG A 39 13.91 -6.99 21.79
C ARG A 39 14.10 -6.27 20.46
N LEU A 40 13.10 -6.29 19.58
CA LEU A 40 13.15 -5.56 18.30
C LEU A 40 13.27 -4.06 18.50
N SER A 41 12.55 -3.47 19.45
CA SER A 41 12.66 -2.03 19.76
C SER A 41 14.04 -1.65 20.29
N LYS A 42 14.66 -2.49 21.13
CA LYS A 42 16.03 -2.28 21.62
C LYS A 42 17.07 -2.39 20.50
N LEU A 43 16.92 -3.34 19.58
CA LEU A 43 17.78 -3.48 18.42
C LEU A 43 17.60 -2.34 17.42
N ALA A 44 16.38 -1.80 17.31
CA ALA A 44 16.08 -0.68 16.44
C ALA A 44 16.75 0.63 16.89
N THR A 45 16.92 0.85 18.20
CA THR A 45 17.63 2.02 18.75
C THR A 45 19.14 2.02 18.46
N GLY A 46 19.72 0.83 18.22
CA GLY A 46 21.14 0.68 17.88
C GLY A 46 21.46 0.49 16.39
N ALA A 47 20.45 0.25 15.57
CA ALA A 47 20.65 -0.08 14.15
C ALA A 47 20.36 1.14 13.25
N LYS A 48 21.20 1.32 12.22
CA LYS A 48 21.00 2.34 11.16
C LYS A 48 19.75 2.06 10.27
N THR A 49 19.07 0.92 10.45
CA THR A 49 17.96 0.49 9.62
C THR A 49 16.61 0.75 10.30
N LYS A 50 15.78 1.58 9.69
CA LYS A 50 14.41 1.92 10.13
C LYS A 50 13.46 0.68 10.14
N PHE A 51 13.83 -0.42 9.47
CA PHE A 51 12.97 -1.61 9.33
C PHE A 51 12.66 -2.33 10.64
N LEU A 52 13.64 -2.44 11.55
CA LEU A 52 13.42 -3.10 12.85
C LEU A 52 12.45 -2.32 13.74
N GLY A 53 12.45 -0.99 13.65
CA GLY A 53 11.50 -0.14 14.34
C GLY A 53 10.06 -0.33 13.81
N ILE A 54 9.91 -0.38 12.49
CA ILE A 54 8.61 -0.65 11.85
C ILE A 54 8.10 -2.04 12.24
N ALA A 55 8.95 -3.07 12.20
CA ALA A 55 8.57 -4.42 12.61
C ALA A 55 8.14 -4.50 14.08
N ALA A 56 8.85 -3.80 14.98
CA ALA A 56 8.47 -3.72 16.40
C ALA A 56 7.10 -3.05 16.59
N GLU A 57 6.86 -1.95 15.87
CA GLU A 57 5.59 -1.22 15.94
C GLU A 57 4.44 -2.05 15.35
N LEU A 58 4.64 -2.73 14.21
CA LEU A 58 3.66 -3.65 13.62
C LEU A 58 3.25 -4.75 14.61
N LEU A 59 4.23 -5.40 15.25
CA LEU A 59 3.98 -6.44 16.24
C LEU A 59 3.29 -5.89 17.50
N SER A 60 3.63 -4.67 17.94
CA SER A 60 3.01 -4.04 19.10
C SER A 60 1.52 -3.76 18.90
N ARG A 61 1.09 -3.59 17.65
CA ARG A 61 -0.31 -3.36 17.25
C ARG A 61 -1.12 -4.64 17.04
N THR A 62 -0.56 -5.81 17.36
CA THR A 62 -1.33 -7.05 17.36
C THR A 62 -2.47 -6.95 18.37
N SER A 63 -3.71 -7.13 17.89
CA SER A 63 -4.91 -7.00 18.72
C SER A 63 -4.97 -8.11 19.77
N ASN A 64 -5.21 -7.74 21.04
CA ASN A 64 -5.43 -8.73 22.11
C ASN A 64 -6.60 -9.66 21.81
N LEU A 65 -7.62 -9.16 21.08
CA LEU A 65 -8.77 -9.95 20.66
C LEU A 65 -8.36 -11.04 19.65
N LEU A 66 -7.45 -10.74 18.72
CA LEU A 66 -6.94 -11.73 17.77
C LEU A 66 -6.02 -12.75 18.46
N ILE A 67 -5.19 -12.31 19.42
CA ILE A 67 -4.40 -13.25 20.24
C ILE A 67 -5.31 -14.22 20.97
N LEU A 68 -6.44 -13.73 21.52
CA LEU A 68 -7.44 -14.56 22.17
C LEU A 68 -8.13 -15.50 21.17
N ALA A 69 -8.47 -15.02 19.97
CA ALA A 69 -9.04 -15.86 18.92
C ALA A 69 -8.09 -16.98 18.50
N PHE A 70 -6.80 -16.67 18.28
CA PHE A 70 -5.76 -17.69 18.01
C PHE A 70 -5.61 -18.69 19.16
N SER A 71 -5.61 -18.21 20.40
CA SER A 71 -5.52 -19.07 21.60
C SER A 71 -6.71 -20.01 21.71
N LEU A 72 -7.91 -19.51 21.40
CA LEU A 72 -9.12 -20.33 21.37
C LEU A 72 -9.05 -21.39 20.26
N LEU A 73 -8.61 -21.01 19.06
CA LEU A 73 -8.46 -21.94 17.94
C LEU A 73 -7.40 -23.04 18.24
N ILE A 74 -6.34 -22.69 18.95
CA ILE A 74 -5.33 -23.67 19.43
C ILE A 74 -5.98 -24.63 20.43
N ALA A 75 -6.72 -24.10 21.40
CA ALA A 75 -7.39 -24.90 22.42
C ALA A 75 -8.44 -25.86 21.82
N LEU A 76 -9.23 -25.36 20.86
CA LEU A 76 -10.25 -26.19 20.20
C LEU A 76 -9.63 -27.33 19.38
N LYS A 77 -8.40 -27.19 18.88
CA LYS A 77 -7.69 -28.25 18.15
C LYS A 77 -7.25 -29.40 19.07
N THR A 78 -7.20 -29.21 20.37
CA THR A 78 -6.81 -30.25 21.34
C THR A 78 -7.97 -31.18 21.75
N VAL A 79 -9.21 -30.79 21.41
CA VAL A 79 -10.41 -31.59 21.66
C VAL A 79 -10.77 -32.32 20.37
N GLU A 80 -11.07 -33.61 20.45
CA GLU A 80 -11.57 -34.38 19.32
C GLU A 80 -12.94 -33.87 18.90
N LEU A 81 -12.96 -33.02 17.87
CA LEU A 81 -14.15 -32.41 17.31
C LEU A 81 -14.67 -33.27 16.14
N SER A 82 -15.98 -33.22 15.92
CA SER A 82 -16.56 -33.88 14.76
C SER A 82 -16.04 -33.25 13.45
N PRO A 83 -16.02 -33.98 12.31
CA PRO A 83 -15.47 -33.48 11.03
C PRO A 83 -16.09 -32.16 10.54
N ARG A 84 -17.31 -31.86 10.94
CA ARG A 84 -17.97 -30.58 10.63
C ARG A 84 -17.30 -29.39 11.33
N TRP A 85 -16.84 -29.57 12.56
CA TRP A 85 -16.15 -28.54 13.33
C TRP A 85 -14.72 -28.32 12.82
N GLU A 86 -14.10 -29.36 12.28
CA GLU A 86 -12.75 -29.26 11.71
C GLU A 86 -12.70 -28.30 10.51
N SER A 87 -13.70 -28.38 9.62
CA SER A 87 -13.88 -27.42 8.52
C SER A 87 -14.11 -26.00 9.03
N THR A 88 -15.00 -25.83 10.03
CA THR A 88 -15.28 -24.52 10.62
C THR A 88 -14.03 -23.90 11.26
N MET A 89 -13.20 -24.72 11.91
CA MET A 89 -11.94 -24.27 12.50
C MET A 89 -10.92 -23.81 11.45
N SER A 90 -10.85 -24.49 10.31
CA SER A 90 -9.95 -24.08 9.22
C SER A 90 -10.33 -22.69 8.69
N HIS A 91 -11.63 -22.41 8.53
CA HIS A 91 -12.11 -21.07 8.20
C HIS A 91 -11.80 -20.06 9.31
N GLY A 92 -11.95 -20.43 10.58
CA GLY A 92 -11.59 -19.59 11.71
C GLY A 92 -10.13 -19.17 11.72
N TRP A 93 -9.22 -20.10 11.44
CA TRP A 93 -7.78 -19.80 11.29
C TRP A 93 -7.52 -18.84 10.15
N PHE A 94 -8.13 -19.07 9.00
CA PHE A 94 -7.96 -18.19 7.84
C PHE A 94 -8.46 -16.77 8.13
N ILE A 95 -9.66 -16.65 8.72
CA ILE A 95 -10.25 -15.35 9.07
C ILE A 95 -9.37 -14.59 10.07
N ALA A 96 -8.91 -15.26 11.12
CA ALA A 96 -8.05 -14.64 12.13
C ALA A 96 -6.71 -14.16 11.52
N LEU A 97 -6.11 -14.97 10.64
CA LEU A 97 -4.88 -14.60 9.92
C LEU A 97 -5.11 -13.44 8.94
N ALA A 98 -6.20 -13.47 8.16
CA ALA A 98 -6.53 -12.42 7.19
C ALA A 98 -6.73 -11.06 7.91
N PHE A 99 -7.46 -11.05 9.02
CA PHE A 99 -7.63 -9.86 9.85
C PHE A 99 -6.30 -9.36 10.42
N GLN A 100 -5.46 -10.28 10.93
CA GLN A 100 -4.18 -9.88 11.51
C GLN A 100 -3.26 -9.25 10.46
N ILE A 101 -3.20 -9.84 9.26
CA ILE A 101 -2.42 -9.31 8.14
C ILE A 101 -2.96 -7.94 7.73
N ALA A 102 -4.28 -7.79 7.59
CA ALA A 102 -4.89 -6.50 7.24
C ALA A 102 -4.59 -5.40 8.27
N LEU A 103 -4.63 -5.71 9.57
CA LEU A 103 -4.27 -4.77 10.64
C LEU A 103 -2.79 -4.39 10.59
N TRP A 104 -1.90 -5.33 10.28
CA TRP A 104 -0.48 -5.02 10.12
C TRP A 104 -0.24 -4.16 8.89
N MET A 105 -0.90 -4.45 7.76
CA MET A 105 -0.81 -3.61 6.56
C MET A 105 -1.36 -2.20 6.82
N ASP A 106 -2.52 -2.07 7.48
CA ASP A 106 -3.11 -0.77 7.87
C ASP A 106 -2.14 0.04 8.75
N THR A 107 -1.53 -0.62 9.73
CA THR A 107 -0.52 0.00 10.60
C THR A 107 0.72 0.40 9.80
N GLY A 108 1.20 -0.45 8.90
CA GLY A 108 2.32 -0.16 8.02
C GLY A 108 2.08 1.08 7.15
N VAL A 109 0.90 1.18 6.54
CA VAL A 109 0.50 2.37 5.77
C VAL A 109 0.51 3.62 6.65
N ARG A 110 -0.03 3.54 7.86
CA ARG A 110 -0.05 4.66 8.82
C ARG A 110 1.35 5.12 9.20
N LEU A 111 2.24 4.19 9.57
CA LEU A 111 3.63 4.48 9.90
C LEU A 111 4.40 5.08 8.73
N TRP A 112 4.16 4.57 7.52
CA TRP A 112 4.75 5.12 6.30
C TRP A 112 4.30 6.57 6.08
N MET A 113 3.02 6.86 6.21
CA MET A 113 2.48 8.22 6.10
C MET A 113 3.08 9.16 7.16
N GLU A 114 3.18 8.71 8.42
CA GLU A 114 3.80 9.48 9.51
C GLU A 114 5.27 9.78 9.23
N SER A 115 6.01 8.82 8.66
CA SER A 115 7.42 9.03 8.30
C SER A 115 7.60 10.11 7.25
N LEU A 116 6.71 10.17 6.24
CA LEU A 116 6.74 11.20 5.21
C LEU A 116 6.44 12.59 5.76
N THR A 117 5.55 12.66 6.75
CA THR A 117 5.15 13.94 7.38
C THR A 117 6.23 14.45 8.34
N ARG A 118 6.85 13.58 9.15
CA ARG A 118 7.89 13.94 10.12
C ARG A 118 9.18 14.45 9.47
N ASP A 119 9.60 13.82 8.37
CA ASP A 119 10.83 14.17 7.66
C ASP A 119 10.71 15.49 6.84
N GLY A 120 9.59 16.21 6.94
CA GLY A 120 9.33 17.43 6.15
C GLY A 120 9.28 17.17 4.63
N LYS A 121 9.32 15.90 4.21
CA LYS A 121 9.30 15.50 2.81
C LYS A 121 7.90 15.54 2.21
N ALA A 122 6.86 15.53 3.04
CA ALA A 122 5.49 15.69 2.59
C ALA A 122 5.26 17.15 2.19
N ARG A 123 5.48 17.44 0.93
CA ARG A 123 5.24 18.77 0.33
C ARG A 123 3.77 19.19 0.44
N ASN A 124 2.86 18.22 0.63
CA ASN A 124 1.45 18.47 0.83
C ASN A 124 0.83 17.35 1.71
N PRO A 125 0.44 17.65 2.96
CA PRO A 125 -0.15 16.66 3.89
C PRO A 125 -1.45 16.05 3.35
N VAL A 126 -2.24 16.82 2.58
CA VAL A 126 -3.51 16.36 2.00
C VAL A 126 -3.29 15.22 1.01
N THR A 127 -2.29 15.34 0.14
CA THR A 127 -1.96 14.28 -0.85
C THR A 127 -1.56 12.98 -0.15
N THR A 128 -0.72 13.07 0.89
CA THR A 128 -0.30 11.90 1.67
C THR A 128 -1.49 11.20 2.32
N THR A 129 -2.41 11.97 2.90
CA THR A 129 -3.63 11.43 3.53
C THR A 129 -4.52 10.72 2.51
N ILE A 130 -4.75 11.31 1.34
CA ILE A 130 -5.59 10.71 0.28
C ILE A 130 -4.98 9.37 -0.17
N ILE A 131 -3.68 9.34 -0.46
CA ILE A 131 -2.99 8.10 -0.88
C ILE A 131 -3.12 7.03 0.21
N GLY A 132 -2.93 7.39 1.47
CA GLY A 132 -3.08 6.47 2.58
C GLY A 132 -4.49 5.87 2.69
N ILE A 133 -5.53 6.70 2.52
CA ILE A 133 -6.93 6.23 2.51
C ILE A 133 -7.15 5.26 1.35
N MET A 134 -6.68 5.58 0.15
CA MET A 134 -6.83 4.71 -1.03
C MET A 134 -6.19 3.34 -0.81
N ILE A 135 -4.96 3.29 -0.29
CA ILE A 135 -4.27 2.02 -0.01
C ILE A 135 -5.05 1.22 1.05
N ARG A 136 -5.56 1.87 2.10
CA ARG A 136 -6.34 1.21 3.15
C ARG A 136 -7.64 0.63 2.61
N ILE A 137 -8.36 1.35 1.74
CA ILE A 137 -9.56 0.83 1.07
C ILE A 137 -9.21 -0.46 0.31
N VAL A 138 -8.13 -0.48 -0.47
CA VAL A 138 -7.69 -1.67 -1.21
C VAL A 138 -7.38 -2.82 -0.26
N VAL A 139 -6.61 -2.59 0.81
CA VAL A 139 -6.26 -3.62 1.80
C VAL A 139 -7.50 -4.24 2.42
N TRP A 140 -8.44 -3.42 2.91
CA TRP A 140 -9.66 -3.90 3.54
C TRP A 140 -10.60 -4.61 2.57
N THR A 141 -10.69 -4.14 1.33
CA THR A 141 -11.47 -4.81 0.28
C THR A 141 -10.87 -6.17 -0.06
N MET A 142 -9.55 -6.28 -0.23
CA MET A 142 -8.89 -7.56 -0.50
C MET A 142 -9.06 -8.55 0.65
N MET A 143 -8.95 -8.08 1.90
CA MET A 143 -9.19 -8.90 3.08
C MET A 143 -10.63 -9.43 3.11
N LEU A 144 -11.61 -8.56 2.88
CA LEU A 144 -13.03 -8.93 2.86
C LEU A 144 -13.31 -9.99 1.78
N LEU A 145 -12.85 -9.77 0.55
CA LEU A 145 -13.02 -10.73 -0.54
C LEU A 145 -12.34 -12.07 -0.24
N SER A 146 -11.14 -12.05 0.33
CA SER A 146 -10.43 -13.28 0.72
C SER A 146 -11.19 -14.08 1.76
N ILE A 147 -11.81 -13.42 2.75
CA ILE A 147 -12.64 -14.07 3.75
C ILE A 147 -13.90 -14.66 3.12
N LEU A 148 -14.61 -13.91 2.26
CA LEU A 148 -15.81 -14.40 1.58
C LEU A 148 -15.50 -15.61 0.71
N ALA A 149 -14.41 -15.57 -0.06
CA ALA A 149 -13.96 -16.71 -0.88
C ALA A 149 -13.64 -17.94 -0.02
N ASN A 150 -12.96 -17.74 1.11
CA ASN A 150 -12.65 -18.84 2.02
C ASN A 150 -13.90 -19.46 2.64
N LEU A 151 -14.95 -18.67 2.89
CA LEU A 151 -16.25 -19.15 3.37
C LEU A 151 -17.09 -19.84 2.28
N GLY A 152 -16.56 -19.96 1.04
CA GLY A 152 -17.26 -20.61 -0.07
C GLY A 152 -18.28 -19.70 -0.78
N VAL A 153 -18.28 -18.38 -0.50
CA VAL A 153 -19.11 -17.42 -1.23
C VAL A 153 -18.54 -17.22 -2.63
N ASP A 154 -19.36 -17.28 -3.65
CA ASP A 154 -18.94 -16.93 -5.01
C ASP A 154 -18.70 -15.42 -5.13
N ILE A 155 -17.45 -15.05 -5.21
CA ILE A 155 -17.00 -13.64 -5.33
C ILE A 155 -16.80 -13.20 -6.78
N THR A 156 -17.11 -14.03 -7.76
CA THR A 156 -16.85 -13.77 -9.19
C THR A 156 -17.51 -12.46 -9.64
N ALA A 157 -18.78 -12.25 -9.28
CA ALA A 157 -19.51 -11.03 -9.63
C ALA A 157 -18.91 -9.79 -8.93
N MET A 158 -18.42 -9.93 -7.70
CA MET A 158 -17.78 -8.84 -6.96
C MET A 158 -16.44 -8.45 -7.61
N ILE A 159 -15.62 -9.45 -7.97
CA ILE A 159 -14.34 -9.20 -8.69
C ILE A 159 -14.61 -8.58 -10.06
N ALA A 160 -15.61 -9.07 -10.80
CA ALA A 160 -15.98 -8.50 -12.08
C ALA A 160 -16.40 -7.02 -11.95
N SER A 161 -17.22 -6.70 -10.93
CA SER A 161 -17.64 -5.33 -10.64
C SER A 161 -16.47 -4.41 -10.27
N LEU A 162 -15.53 -4.90 -9.46
CA LEU A 162 -14.29 -4.19 -9.13
C LEU A 162 -13.41 -4.00 -10.37
N GLY A 163 -13.38 -4.98 -11.28
CA GLY A 163 -12.67 -4.87 -12.56
C GLY A 163 -13.22 -3.74 -13.43
N VAL A 164 -14.54 -3.66 -13.58
CA VAL A 164 -15.21 -2.56 -14.32
C VAL A 164 -14.94 -1.21 -13.63
N GLY A 165 -15.07 -1.17 -12.30
CA GLY A 165 -14.71 0.03 -11.52
C GLY A 165 -13.24 0.43 -11.68
N GLY A 166 -12.34 -0.56 -11.75
CA GLY A 166 -10.91 -0.35 -12.01
C GLY A 166 -10.64 0.27 -13.38
N ILE A 167 -11.37 -0.16 -14.42
CA ILE A 167 -11.28 0.46 -15.77
C ILE A 167 -11.71 1.92 -15.71
N ALA A 168 -12.82 2.23 -15.04
CA ALA A 168 -13.28 3.61 -14.89
C ALA A 168 -12.24 4.49 -14.16
N ILE A 169 -11.62 3.98 -13.10
CA ILE A 169 -10.53 4.68 -12.40
C ILE A 169 -9.31 4.84 -13.31
N ALA A 170 -8.92 3.80 -14.06
CA ALA A 170 -7.79 3.86 -14.98
C ALA A 170 -7.98 4.93 -16.06
N LEU A 171 -9.18 5.04 -16.64
CA LEU A 171 -9.52 6.09 -17.59
C LEU A 171 -9.48 7.49 -16.95
N ALA A 172 -9.95 7.62 -15.72
CA ALA A 172 -9.91 8.89 -15.00
C ALA A 172 -8.49 9.39 -14.70
N VAL A 173 -7.52 8.48 -14.48
CA VAL A 173 -6.12 8.83 -14.19
C VAL A 173 -5.19 8.73 -15.41
N GLN A 174 -5.71 8.38 -16.58
CA GLN A 174 -4.93 8.13 -17.80
C GLN A 174 -4.03 9.31 -18.19
N THR A 175 -4.53 10.53 -18.08
CA THR A 175 -3.75 11.75 -18.41
C THR A 175 -2.57 11.93 -17.44
N LEU A 176 -2.76 11.64 -16.16
CA LEU A 176 -1.68 11.72 -15.17
C LEU A 176 -0.60 10.67 -15.45
N LEU A 177 -1.00 9.44 -15.79
CA LEU A 177 -0.08 8.38 -16.17
C LEU A 177 0.68 8.73 -17.45
N SER A 178 0.02 9.33 -18.45
CA SER A 178 0.66 9.78 -19.68
C SER A 178 1.77 10.80 -19.41
N ASP A 179 1.56 11.75 -18.49
CA ASP A 179 2.58 12.72 -18.11
C ASP A 179 3.77 12.08 -17.38
N ILE A 180 3.52 11.08 -16.53
CA ILE A 180 4.57 10.36 -15.82
C ILE A 180 5.44 9.56 -16.82
N PHE A 181 4.81 8.84 -17.75
CA PHE A 181 5.54 8.11 -18.78
C PHE A 181 6.29 9.03 -19.73
N ALA A 182 5.72 10.20 -20.06
CA ALA A 182 6.42 11.22 -20.81
C ALA A 182 7.66 11.74 -20.07
N SER A 183 7.57 11.98 -18.76
CA SER A 183 8.71 12.36 -17.94
C SER A 183 9.82 11.28 -17.95
N LEU A 184 9.41 10.01 -17.85
CA LEU A 184 10.34 8.89 -17.92
C LEU A 184 11.04 8.82 -19.29
N SER A 185 10.27 8.98 -20.38
CA SER A 185 10.82 9.02 -21.74
C SER A 185 11.80 10.17 -21.93
N ILE A 186 11.48 11.38 -21.44
CA ILE A 186 12.40 12.52 -21.45
C ILE A 186 13.71 12.19 -20.72
N GLY A 187 13.60 11.50 -19.56
CA GLY A 187 14.77 11.12 -18.76
C GLY A 187 15.66 10.07 -19.43
N VAL A 188 15.08 9.12 -20.17
CA VAL A 188 15.80 8.03 -20.86
C VAL A 188 16.34 8.48 -22.20
N ASP A 189 15.48 9.02 -23.07
CA ASP A 189 15.83 9.38 -24.45
C ASP A 189 16.52 10.74 -24.53
N LYS A 190 16.30 11.60 -23.51
CA LYS A 190 16.89 12.94 -23.40
C LYS A 190 16.77 13.76 -24.69
N PRO A 191 15.57 13.95 -25.25
CA PRO A 191 15.41 14.79 -26.45
C PRO A 191 15.84 16.24 -26.18
N PHE A 192 15.75 16.67 -24.94
CA PHE A 192 16.26 17.93 -24.40
C PHE A 192 16.65 17.75 -22.93
N GLU A 193 17.52 18.60 -22.42
CA GLU A 193 18.00 18.61 -21.04
C GLU A 193 17.78 19.98 -20.41
N ILE A 194 17.93 20.06 -19.06
CA ILE A 194 17.85 21.34 -18.35
C ILE A 194 18.94 22.27 -18.88
N GLY A 195 18.56 23.51 -19.23
CA GLY A 195 19.43 24.51 -19.83
C GLY A 195 19.49 24.47 -21.35
N ASP A 196 18.76 23.55 -22.02
CA ASP A 196 18.63 23.58 -23.48
C ASP A 196 17.67 24.68 -23.90
N PHE A 197 18.04 25.39 -24.99
CA PHE A 197 17.14 26.34 -25.66
C PHE A 197 16.29 25.58 -26.67
N VAL A 198 14.98 25.60 -26.42
CA VAL A 198 13.99 24.88 -27.24
C VAL A 198 12.92 25.84 -27.77
N VAL A 199 12.39 25.48 -28.94
CA VAL A 199 11.28 26.16 -29.57
C VAL A 199 10.19 25.14 -29.89
N PHE A 200 8.96 25.40 -29.48
CA PHE A 200 7.78 24.59 -29.76
C PHE A 200 6.56 25.49 -29.85
N GLY A 201 5.74 25.31 -30.87
CA GLY A 201 4.64 26.23 -31.16
C GLY A 201 5.09 27.69 -31.21
N ALA A 202 4.50 28.55 -30.41
CA ALA A 202 4.85 29.97 -30.30
C ALA A 202 5.83 30.26 -29.13
N VAL A 203 6.28 29.23 -28.39
CA VAL A 203 7.13 29.38 -27.22
C VAL A 203 8.58 29.12 -27.60
N ALA A 204 9.46 30.06 -27.21
CA ALA A 204 10.91 29.94 -27.34
C ALA A 204 11.56 30.27 -25.99
N GLY A 205 12.40 29.37 -25.46
CA GLY A 205 13.00 29.58 -24.15
C GLY A 205 13.92 28.45 -23.70
N ASN A 206 14.49 28.63 -22.51
CA ASN A 206 15.38 27.65 -21.88
C ASN A 206 14.60 26.75 -20.90
N ILE A 207 14.91 25.46 -20.93
CA ILE A 207 14.36 24.50 -19.97
C ILE A 207 14.96 24.76 -18.60
N GLU A 208 14.13 25.14 -17.61
CA GLU A 208 14.56 25.37 -16.23
C GLU A 208 14.44 24.12 -15.37
N HIS A 209 13.38 23.35 -15.56
CA HIS A 209 13.10 22.20 -14.71
C HIS A 209 12.22 21.19 -15.43
N ILE A 210 12.58 19.92 -15.30
CA ILE A 210 11.78 18.78 -15.78
C ILE A 210 11.25 18.06 -14.53
N GLY A 211 9.93 18.17 -14.30
CA GLY A 211 9.24 17.52 -13.19
C GLY A 211 8.56 16.23 -13.61
N LEU A 212 7.92 15.56 -12.67
CA LEU A 212 7.20 14.31 -12.92
C LEU A 212 5.99 14.49 -13.85
N LYS A 213 5.31 15.63 -13.78
CA LYS A 213 4.12 15.93 -14.56
C LYS A 213 4.35 17.02 -15.60
N THR A 214 5.14 18.04 -15.25
CA THR A 214 5.29 19.25 -16.05
C THR A 214 6.75 19.63 -16.23
N THR A 215 7.06 20.18 -17.39
CA THR A 215 8.33 20.87 -17.68
C THR A 215 8.13 22.38 -17.57
N ARG A 216 9.09 23.08 -16.96
CA ARG A 216 9.11 24.54 -16.80
C ARG A 216 10.16 25.13 -17.71
N ILE A 217 9.76 26.14 -18.46
CA ILE A 217 10.57 26.78 -19.50
C ILE A 217 10.55 28.27 -19.24
N ARG A 218 11.74 28.90 -19.23
CA ARG A 218 11.88 30.36 -19.17
C ARG A 218 11.82 30.91 -20.58
N ALA A 219 10.72 31.56 -20.92
CA ALA A 219 10.54 32.19 -22.24
C ALA A 219 11.48 33.40 -22.41
N LEU A 220 11.73 33.79 -23.65
CA LEU A 220 12.55 34.97 -23.98
C LEU A 220 11.94 36.28 -23.44
N SER A 221 10.63 36.34 -23.30
CA SER A 221 9.89 37.47 -22.68
C SER A 221 10.03 37.52 -21.15
N GLY A 222 10.64 36.48 -20.52
CA GLY A 222 10.92 36.44 -19.10
C GLY A 222 9.91 35.64 -18.28
N GLU A 223 8.73 35.33 -18.80
CA GLU A 223 7.74 34.51 -18.09
C GLU A 223 8.15 33.05 -17.98
N GLN A 224 7.66 32.35 -16.96
CA GLN A 224 7.81 30.90 -16.83
C GLN A 224 6.59 30.20 -17.46
N VAL A 225 6.83 29.49 -18.54
CA VAL A 225 5.85 28.64 -19.19
C VAL A 225 5.88 27.27 -18.53
N VAL A 226 4.72 26.77 -18.11
CA VAL A 226 4.54 25.44 -17.52
C VAL A 226 3.70 24.60 -18.45
N ILE A 227 4.26 23.52 -18.97
CA ILE A 227 3.58 22.62 -19.92
C ILE A 227 3.59 21.19 -19.38
N ALA A 228 2.52 20.42 -19.61
CA ALA A 228 2.47 19.01 -19.29
C ALA A 228 3.49 18.24 -20.16
N ASN A 229 4.19 17.26 -19.57
CA ASN A 229 5.23 16.53 -20.26
C ASN A 229 4.71 15.78 -21.49
N ALA A 230 3.53 15.17 -21.37
CA ALA A 230 2.89 14.51 -22.50
C ALA A 230 2.57 15.47 -23.65
N ASP A 231 2.11 16.69 -23.33
CA ASP A 231 1.76 17.69 -24.34
C ASP A 231 3.02 18.27 -25.01
N LEU A 232 4.12 18.39 -24.27
CA LEU A 232 5.40 18.82 -24.85
C LEU A 232 5.96 17.79 -25.83
N LEU A 233 5.92 16.50 -25.48
CA LEU A 233 6.40 15.43 -26.36
C LEU A 233 5.50 15.18 -27.59
N ARG A 234 4.23 15.59 -27.56
CA ARG A 234 3.34 15.54 -28.73
C ARG A 234 3.64 16.62 -29.77
N GLN A 235 4.37 17.65 -29.37
CA GLN A 235 4.73 18.75 -30.27
C GLN A 235 6.10 18.49 -30.95
N ILE A 236 6.31 19.18 -32.05
CA ILE A 236 7.64 19.24 -32.67
C ILE A 236 8.48 20.18 -31.82
N VAL A 237 9.50 19.65 -31.18
CA VAL A 237 10.44 20.41 -30.34
C VAL A 237 11.73 20.63 -31.12
N HIS A 238 12.07 21.87 -31.39
CA HIS A 238 13.34 22.26 -32.00
C HIS A 238 14.35 22.55 -30.89
N ASN A 239 15.38 21.69 -30.74
CA ASN A 239 16.44 21.90 -29.77
C ASN A 239 17.63 22.61 -30.46
N TYR A 240 17.77 23.88 -30.20
CA TYR A 240 18.82 24.72 -30.81
C TYR A 240 20.20 24.53 -30.15
N LYS A 241 20.28 24.01 -28.94
CA LYS A 241 21.57 23.71 -28.30
C LYS A 241 22.29 22.53 -28.98
N ARG A 242 21.55 21.62 -29.59
CA ARG A 242 22.10 20.46 -30.31
C ARG A 242 22.37 20.72 -31.78
N MET A 243 22.30 21.96 -32.21
CA MET A 243 22.55 22.36 -33.58
C MET A 243 24.05 22.40 -33.86
N ASN A 244 24.55 21.57 -34.80
CA ASN A 244 25.96 21.55 -35.21
C ASN A 244 26.28 22.64 -36.22
N THR A 245 25.36 22.98 -37.10
CA THR A 245 25.52 23.97 -38.15
C THR A 245 24.26 24.80 -38.33
N ARG A 246 24.43 26.10 -38.67
CA ARG A 246 23.33 27.00 -38.94
C ARG A 246 23.34 27.46 -40.39
N ARG A 247 22.25 27.24 -41.09
CA ARG A 247 22.09 27.76 -42.48
C ARG A 247 21.79 29.25 -42.41
N ILE A 248 22.63 30.04 -43.09
CA ILE A 248 22.39 31.46 -43.28
C ILE A 248 22.01 31.64 -44.76
N VAL A 249 20.88 32.29 -45.03
CA VAL A 249 20.43 32.55 -46.40
C VAL A 249 20.56 34.05 -46.66
N PHE A 250 21.41 34.39 -47.62
CA PHE A 250 21.51 35.74 -48.13
C PHE A 250 20.66 35.87 -49.39
N LYS A 251 19.84 36.93 -49.46
CA LYS A 251 19.12 37.31 -50.68
C LYS A 251 19.88 38.49 -51.29
N PHE A 252 20.30 38.34 -52.50
CA PHE A 252 20.94 39.41 -53.30
C PHE A 252 19.84 40.10 -54.11
#